data_5459b0016f1d2fbbb4d62d554c55ccd3
#
_entry.id   5459b0016f1d2fbbb4d62d554c55ccd3
#
_cell.length_a   1.000
_cell.length_b   1.000
_cell.length_c   1.000
_cell.angle_alpha   90.00
_cell.angle_beta   90.00
_cell.angle_gamma   90.00
#
_symmetry.space_group_name_H-M   'P 1'
#
loop_
_entity.id
_entity.type
_entity.pdbx_description
1 polymer ?
#
loop_
_entity_poly.entity_id
_entity_poly.type
_entity_poly.pdbx_seq_one_letter_code
_entity_poly.pdbx_strand_id
1 'polypeptide(L)'
;MERRTSSAVTVRPYRSEDWDAIARIHDTARLDELRCSVGVEAFLTLAETHEEEGLFDGELWVAEVAEVADGAGPEPVVAGFAAFADAELTWLYVDPARHRQGIGRVLLRHVLEADDSARIECTVLAGNDNARALYESAGFVVVETKSGKLAGNERFAATGHVMEWHRP
;
A
#
# COMPACT_ATOMS: atom_id res chain seq x y z
N MET A 1 1.14 -19.34 -28.01
CA MET A 1 1.86 -18.54 -26.97
C MET A 1 1.13 -17.20 -26.83
N GLU A 2 0.13 -17.20 -25.97
CA GLU A 2 -0.62 -15.97 -25.68
C GLU A 2 0.30 -14.98 -24.96
N ARG A 3 0.56 -13.86 -25.59
CA ARG A 3 1.18 -12.72 -24.94
C ARG A 3 0.17 -12.20 -23.92
N ARG A 4 0.40 -12.47 -22.64
CA ARG A 4 -0.26 -11.69 -21.59
C ARG A 4 0.09 -10.23 -21.86
N THR A 5 -0.84 -9.49 -22.39
CA THR A 5 -0.78 -8.04 -22.41
C THR A 5 -0.76 -7.60 -20.96
N SER A 6 0.42 -7.21 -20.48
CA SER A 6 0.52 -6.56 -19.18
C SER A 6 -0.30 -5.27 -19.31
N SER A 7 -1.45 -5.24 -18.65
CA SER A 7 -2.23 -4.02 -18.58
C SER A 7 -1.36 -2.94 -17.97
N ALA A 8 -1.19 -1.84 -18.66
CA ALA A 8 -0.40 -0.71 -18.16
C ALA A 8 -1.02 -0.21 -16.87
N VAL A 9 -0.20 -0.06 -15.84
CA VAL A 9 -0.60 0.53 -14.56
C VAL A 9 -0.35 2.03 -14.63
N THR A 10 -1.37 2.83 -14.36
CA THR A 10 -1.26 4.28 -14.26
C THR A 10 -1.51 4.75 -12.85
N VAL A 11 -0.79 5.79 -12.40
CA VAL A 11 -0.95 6.37 -11.07
C VAL A 11 -1.45 7.80 -11.22
N ARG A 12 -2.45 8.15 -10.45
CA ARG A 12 -3.01 9.51 -10.38
C ARG A 12 -3.39 9.90 -8.96
N PRO A 13 -3.58 11.20 -8.68
CA PRO A 13 -4.13 11.65 -7.41
C PRO A 13 -5.48 11.01 -7.11
N TYR A 14 -5.72 10.75 -5.83
CA TYR A 14 -7.01 10.30 -5.30
C TYR A 14 -8.12 11.33 -5.57
N ARG A 15 -9.33 10.82 -5.80
CA ARG A 15 -10.57 11.60 -5.91
C ARG A 15 -11.63 11.00 -4.97
N SER A 16 -12.59 11.81 -4.56
CA SER A 16 -13.63 11.36 -3.63
C SER A 16 -14.40 10.11 -4.10
N GLU A 17 -14.55 9.95 -5.42
CA GLU A 17 -15.20 8.78 -6.04
C GLU A 17 -14.43 7.48 -5.85
N ASP A 18 -13.15 7.54 -5.50
CA ASP A 18 -12.29 6.37 -5.29
C ASP A 18 -12.47 5.74 -3.91
N TRP A 19 -13.18 6.39 -3.00
CA TRP A 19 -13.30 5.97 -1.61
C TRP A 19 -13.73 4.52 -1.44
N ASP A 20 -14.82 4.14 -2.09
CA ASP A 20 -15.34 2.78 -1.97
C ASP A 20 -14.32 1.73 -2.46
N ALA A 21 -13.59 2.05 -3.53
CA ALA A 21 -12.56 1.16 -4.06
C ALA A 21 -11.38 1.02 -3.11
N ILE A 22 -10.83 2.11 -2.58
CA ILE A 22 -9.70 2.04 -1.65
C ILE A 22 -10.09 1.43 -0.31
N ALA A 23 -11.29 1.68 0.18
CA ALA A 23 -11.79 1.05 1.40
C ALA A 23 -11.89 -0.48 1.24
N ARG A 24 -12.45 -0.96 0.15
CA ARG A 24 -12.53 -2.39 -0.18
C ARG A 24 -11.13 -3.01 -0.30
N ILE A 25 -10.22 -2.35 -0.99
CA ILE A 25 -8.83 -2.83 -1.16
C ILE A 25 -8.13 -2.93 0.20
N HIS A 26 -8.20 -1.88 1.01
CA HIS A 26 -7.63 -1.88 2.35
C HIS A 26 -8.19 -3.03 3.19
N ASP A 27 -9.50 -3.11 3.30
CA ASP A 27 -10.16 -4.06 4.21
C ASP A 27 -9.83 -5.51 3.83
N THR A 28 -9.75 -5.81 2.54
CA THR A 28 -9.36 -7.14 2.05
C THR A 28 -7.87 -7.41 2.29
N ALA A 29 -7.01 -6.47 1.93
CA ALA A 29 -5.55 -6.62 2.06
C ALA A 29 -5.09 -6.62 3.53
N ARG A 30 -5.74 -5.82 4.38
CA ARG A 30 -5.42 -5.75 5.81
C ARG A 30 -5.67 -7.07 6.52
N LEU A 31 -6.73 -7.78 6.16
CA LEU A 31 -6.98 -9.13 6.70
C LEU A 31 -5.83 -10.09 6.37
N ASP A 32 -5.33 -10.08 5.13
CA ASP A 32 -4.20 -10.91 4.75
C ASP A 32 -2.92 -10.54 5.50
N GLU A 33 -2.65 -9.26 5.66
CA GLU A 33 -1.52 -8.75 6.43
C GLU A 33 -1.59 -9.18 7.90
N LEU A 34 -2.77 -9.08 8.53
CA LEU A 34 -2.95 -9.46 9.92
C LEU A 34 -2.86 -10.96 10.14
N ARG A 35 -3.28 -11.80 9.19
CA ARG A 35 -3.12 -13.27 9.28
C ARG A 35 -1.65 -13.68 9.41
N CYS A 36 -0.77 -12.94 8.77
CA CYS A 36 0.67 -13.22 8.78
C CYS A 36 1.41 -12.54 9.95
N SER A 37 0.75 -11.72 10.74
CA SER A 37 1.38 -10.90 11.76
C SER A 37 0.65 -10.97 13.10
N VAL A 38 -0.18 -9.96 13.42
CA VAL A 38 -0.82 -9.78 14.73
C VAL A 38 -2.01 -10.73 14.95
N GLY A 39 -2.70 -11.09 13.89
CA GLY A 39 -3.94 -11.88 13.94
C GLY A 39 -5.16 -11.09 13.48
N VAL A 40 -6.15 -11.78 12.91
CA VAL A 40 -7.35 -11.17 12.31
C VAL A 40 -8.27 -10.49 13.31
N GLU A 41 -8.17 -10.83 14.59
CA GLU A 41 -8.93 -10.21 15.66
C GLU A 41 -8.62 -8.71 15.83
N ALA A 42 -7.45 -8.28 15.34
CA ALA A 42 -7.02 -6.89 15.35
C ALA A 42 -7.59 -6.06 14.19
N PHE A 43 -8.36 -6.67 13.30
CA PHE A 43 -8.88 -6.00 12.12
C PHE A 43 -9.84 -4.87 12.45
N LEU A 44 -9.57 -3.71 11.84
CA LEU A 44 -10.47 -2.57 11.74
C LEU A 44 -10.51 -2.12 10.29
N THR A 45 -11.65 -1.59 9.86
CA THR A 45 -11.85 -1.10 8.50
C THR A 45 -11.12 0.21 8.24
N LEU A 46 -10.91 0.56 6.98
CA LEU A 46 -10.39 1.87 6.61
C LEU A 46 -11.27 3.00 7.14
N ALA A 47 -12.58 2.82 7.08
CA ALA A 47 -13.55 3.80 7.60
C ALA A 47 -13.35 4.08 9.09
N GLU A 48 -12.94 3.07 9.87
CA GLU A 48 -12.71 3.22 11.32
C GLU A 48 -11.34 3.83 11.65
N THR A 49 -10.34 3.71 10.77
CA THR A 49 -8.94 4.06 11.10
C THR A 49 -8.39 5.25 10.34
N HIS A 50 -8.95 5.63 9.21
CA HIS A 50 -8.34 6.59 8.27
C HIS A 50 -8.07 7.98 8.89
N GLU A 51 -8.93 8.46 9.79
CA GLU A 51 -8.76 9.77 10.40
C GLU A 51 -7.60 9.78 11.39
N GLU A 52 -7.58 8.83 12.34
CA GLU A 52 -6.54 8.74 13.38
C GLU A 52 -5.18 8.39 12.79
N GLU A 53 -5.16 7.59 11.74
CA GLU A 53 -3.93 7.15 11.07
C GLU A 53 -3.52 8.04 9.88
N GLY A 54 -4.16 9.20 9.72
CA GLY A 54 -3.70 10.27 8.84
C GLY A 54 -3.69 9.95 7.35
N LEU A 55 -4.68 9.20 6.84
CA LEU A 55 -4.74 8.86 5.41
C LEU A 55 -4.66 10.10 4.49
N PHE A 56 -5.26 11.20 4.91
CA PHE A 56 -5.35 12.44 4.14
C PHE A 56 -4.37 13.53 4.60
N ASP A 57 -3.39 13.22 5.43
CA ASP A 57 -2.46 14.21 5.98
C ASP A 57 -1.44 14.73 4.96
N GLY A 58 -1.22 14.01 3.88
CA GLY A 58 -0.30 14.38 2.81
C GLY A 58 -0.85 14.02 1.44
N GLU A 59 0.02 13.48 0.59
CA GLU A 59 -0.36 13.04 -0.74
C GLU A 59 -1.03 11.64 -0.70
N LEU A 60 -2.06 11.47 -1.50
CA LEU A 60 -2.76 10.20 -1.69
C LEU A 60 -2.93 9.93 -3.18
N TRP A 61 -2.43 8.79 -3.65
CA TRP A 61 -2.49 8.35 -5.04
C TRP A 61 -3.21 7.02 -5.17
N VAL A 62 -3.85 6.82 -6.30
CA VAL A 62 -4.43 5.55 -6.69
C VAL A 62 -3.74 5.01 -7.95
N ALA A 63 -3.62 3.69 -8.02
CA ALA A 63 -3.18 2.98 -9.21
C ALA A 63 -4.38 2.42 -9.94
N GLU A 64 -4.44 2.63 -11.25
CA GLU A 64 -5.48 2.11 -12.13
C GLU A 64 -4.91 1.10 -13.10
N VAL A 65 -5.69 0.07 -13.38
CA VAL A 65 -5.48 -0.89 -14.45
C VAL A 65 -6.68 -0.92 -15.38
N ALA A 66 -6.46 -1.23 -16.65
CA ALA A 66 -7.57 -1.42 -17.57
C ALA A 66 -8.23 -2.77 -17.33
N GLU A 67 -9.54 -2.78 -17.15
CA GLU A 67 -10.35 -3.99 -17.07
C GLU A 67 -11.32 -4.03 -18.24
N VAL A 68 -11.41 -5.18 -18.90
CA VAL A 68 -12.36 -5.40 -19.99
C VAL A 68 -13.52 -6.21 -19.45
N ALA A 69 -14.68 -5.58 -19.30
CA ALA A 69 -15.92 -6.27 -19.02
C ALA A 69 -16.54 -6.82 -20.31
N ASP A 70 -17.29 -7.92 -20.20
CA ASP A 70 -17.93 -8.55 -21.34
C ASP A 70 -18.79 -7.54 -22.13
N GLY A 71 -18.41 -7.30 -23.39
CA GLY A 71 -19.16 -6.43 -24.31
C GLY A 71 -18.88 -4.93 -24.20
N ALA A 72 -17.92 -4.52 -23.34
CA ALA A 72 -17.51 -3.13 -23.21
C ALA A 72 -16.03 -2.95 -23.58
N GLY A 73 -15.63 -1.71 -23.89
CA GLY A 73 -14.21 -1.37 -24.02
C GLY A 73 -13.48 -1.42 -22.69
N PRO A 74 -12.13 -1.33 -22.69
CA PRO A 74 -11.35 -1.30 -21.46
C PRO A 74 -11.69 -0.05 -20.64
N GLU A 75 -12.05 -0.26 -19.38
CA GLU A 75 -12.29 0.81 -18.41
C GLU A 75 -11.24 0.80 -17.31
N PRO A 76 -10.78 1.98 -16.81
CA PRO A 76 -9.86 2.03 -15.70
C PRO A 76 -10.56 1.64 -14.39
N VAL A 77 -9.93 0.74 -13.63
CA VAL A 77 -10.37 0.38 -12.28
C VAL A 77 -9.25 0.61 -11.29
N VAL A 78 -9.59 1.10 -10.10
CA VAL A 78 -8.62 1.29 -9.01
C VAL A 78 -8.20 -0.09 -8.49
N ALA A 79 -6.89 -0.32 -8.48
CA ALA A 79 -6.28 -1.59 -8.11
C ALA A 79 -5.34 -1.50 -6.91
N GLY A 80 -5.06 -0.30 -6.43
CA GLY A 80 -4.22 -0.04 -5.28
C GLY A 80 -4.15 1.43 -4.94
N PHE A 81 -3.57 1.76 -3.80
CA PHE A 81 -3.34 3.14 -3.38
C PHE A 81 -2.12 3.27 -2.49
N ALA A 82 -1.57 4.48 -2.44
CA ALA A 82 -0.45 4.83 -1.56
C ALA A 82 -0.65 6.24 -1.00
N ALA A 83 -0.28 6.42 0.26
CA ALA A 83 -0.26 7.72 0.92
C ALA A 83 1.14 8.04 1.44
N PHE A 84 1.49 9.30 1.40
CA PHE A 84 2.81 9.81 1.76
C PHE A 84 2.69 11.14 2.47
N ALA A 85 3.34 11.27 3.61
CA ALA A 85 3.40 12.51 4.40
C ALA A 85 4.70 12.55 5.18
N ASP A 86 5.30 13.73 5.30
CA ASP A 86 6.48 14.00 6.13
C ASP A 86 7.65 13.02 5.88
N ALA A 87 7.97 12.78 4.61
CA ALA A 87 9.00 11.83 4.17
C ALA A 87 8.75 10.37 4.62
N GLU A 88 7.51 10.03 4.89
CA GLU A 88 7.08 8.68 5.24
C GLU A 88 6.03 8.15 4.25
N LEU A 89 6.24 6.93 3.77
CA LEU A 89 5.23 6.16 3.08
C LEU A 89 4.32 5.53 4.14
N THR A 90 3.16 6.13 4.36
CA THR A 90 2.26 5.78 5.47
C THR A 90 1.28 4.66 5.13
N TRP A 91 0.89 4.56 3.85
CA TRP A 91 -0.05 3.55 3.36
C TRP A 91 0.39 3.04 1.99
N LEU A 92 0.37 1.74 1.80
CA LEU A 92 0.53 1.09 0.50
C LEU A 92 -0.26 -0.22 0.49
N TYR A 93 -1.34 -0.24 -0.26
CA TYR A 93 -2.19 -1.42 -0.41
C TYR A 93 -2.51 -1.69 -1.86
N VAL A 94 -2.50 -2.96 -2.23
CA VAL A 94 -2.85 -3.45 -3.56
C VAL A 94 -3.98 -4.46 -3.41
N ASP A 95 -4.94 -4.42 -4.34
CA ASP A 95 -6.02 -5.38 -4.39
C ASP A 95 -5.45 -6.81 -4.42
N PRO A 96 -5.76 -7.66 -3.41
CA PRO A 96 -5.25 -9.03 -3.37
C PRO A 96 -5.59 -9.86 -4.60
N ALA A 97 -6.71 -9.57 -5.27
CA ALA A 97 -7.10 -10.23 -6.51
C ALA A 97 -6.17 -9.89 -7.69
N ARG A 98 -5.31 -8.88 -7.53
CA ARG A 98 -4.40 -8.37 -8.57
C ARG A 98 -2.93 -8.44 -8.16
N HIS A 99 -2.59 -9.28 -7.21
CA HIS A 99 -1.20 -9.51 -6.81
C HIS A 99 -0.35 -10.00 -7.98
N ARG A 100 0.97 -9.73 -7.94
CA ARG A 100 1.96 -10.12 -8.95
C ARG A 100 1.75 -9.48 -10.33
N GLN A 101 1.02 -8.37 -10.42
CA GLN A 101 0.87 -7.57 -11.64
C GLN A 101 1.75 -6.32 -11.65
N GLY A 102 2.62 -6.15 -10.65
CA GLY A 102 3.54 -5.04 -10.55
C GLY A 102 2.93 -3.73 -10.04
N ILE A 103 1.69 -3.74 -9.55
CA ILE A 103 0.97 -2.54 -9.09
C ILE A 103 1.67 -1.88 -7.91
N GLY A 104 2.05 -2.66 -6.89
CA GLY A 104 2.78 -2.13 -5.72
C GLY A 104 4.12 -1.51 -6.10
N ARG A 105 4.82 -2.11 -7.05
CA ARG A 105 6.10 -1.57 -7.54
C ARG A 105 5.92 -0.24 -8.27
N VAL A 106 4.88 -0.10 -9.08
CA VAL A 106 4.57 1.15 -9.80
C VAL A 106 4.18 2.24 -8.82
N LEU A 107 3.32 1.94 -7.83
CA LEU A 107 2.97 2.88 -6.76
C LEU A 107 4.20 3.35 -5.97
N LEU A 108 5.03 2.41 -5.55
CA LEU A 108 6.24 2.73 -4.77
C LEU A 108 7.20 3.60 -5.57
N ARG A 109 7.44 3.27 -6.85
CA ARG A 109 8.26 4.10 -7.73
C ARG A 109 7.70 5.50 -7.85
N HIS A 110 6.39 5.64 -8.03
CA HIS A 110 5.73 6.94 -8.11
C HIS A 110 5.99 7.79 -6.86
N VAL A 111 5.87 7.21 -5.66
CA VAL A 111 6.17 7.89 -4.40
C VAL A 111 7.61 8.37 -4.37
N LEU A 112 8.57 7.50 -4.72
CA LEU A 112 10.00 7.84 -4.70
C LEU A 112 10.37 8.93 -5.72
N GLU A 113 9.63 9.03 -6.81
CA GLU A 113 9.84 10.05 -7.85
C GLU A 113 9.10 11.36 -7.56
N ALA A 114 7.98 11.30 -6.86
CA ALA A 114 7.12 12.47 -6.59
C ALA A 114 7.65 13.38 -5.48
N ASP A 115 8.44 12.85 -4.58
CA ASP A 115 9.03 13.58 -3.44
C ASP A 115 10.56 13.65 -3.60
N ASP A 116 11.17 14.76 -3.21
CA ASP A 116 12.61 15.00 -3.35
C ASP A 116 13.39 14.81 -2.02
N SER A 117 12.75 14.28 -0.99
CA SER A 117 13.40 13.97 0.28
C SER A 117 14.61 13.07 0.07
N ALA A 118 15.70 13.38 0.77
CA ALA A 118 16.93 12.59 0.72
C ALA A 118 16.75 11.20 1.34
N ARG A 119 15.79 11.06 2.24
CA ARG A 119 15.45 9.83 2.96
C ARG A 119 13.94 9.67 3.03
N ILE A 120 13.47 8.47 2.75
CA ILE A 120 12.06 8.08 2.89
C ILE A 120 11.98 6.88 3.80
N GLU A 121 11.03 6.90 4.73
CA GLU A 121 10.82 5.85 5.73
C GLU A 121 9.48 5.14 5.47
N CYS A 122 9.42 3.86 5.84
CA CYS A 122 8.17 3.12 5.99
C CYS A 122 8.29 2.12 7.13
N THR A 123 7.17 1.63 7.63
CA THR A 123 7.12 0.57 8.65
C THR A 123 6.32 -0.62 8.13
N VAL A 124 6.86 -1.81 8.28
CA VAL A 124 6.27 -3.08 7.86
C VAL A 124 6.05 -3.97 9.08
N LEU A 125 4.86 -4.53 9.24
CA LEU A 125 4.62 -5.50 10.30
C LEU A 125 5.48 -6.75 10.12
N ALA A 126 6.10 -7.21 11.19
CA ALA A 126 6.83 -8.47 11.20
C ALA A 126 5.88 -9.61 10.80
N GLY A 127 6.28 -10.43 9.84
CA GLY A 127 5.46 -11.46 9.24
C GLY A 127 4.87 -11.08 7.88
N ASN A 128 4.79 -9.80 7.55
CA ASN A 128 4.38 -9.35 6.21
C ASN A 128 5.57 -9.37 5.24
N ASP A 129 6.03 -10.57 4.91
CA ASP A 129 7.24 -10.79 4.13
C ASP A 129 7.10 -10.32 2.68
N ASN A 130 5.89 -10.36 2.12
CA ASN A 130 5.62 -9.86 0.76
C ASN A 130 5.83 -8.34 0.66
N ALA A 131 5.33 -7.57 1.62
CA ALA A 131 5.55 -6.13 1.65
C ALA A 131 7.04 -5.80 1.88
N ARG A 132 7.67 -6.49 2.82
CA ARG A 132 9.10 -6.32 3.07
C ARG A 132 9.93 -6.57 1.81
N ALA A 133 9.67 -7.67 1.10
CA ALA A 133 10.37 -7.99 -0.15
C ALA A 133 10.17 -6.92 -1.22
N LEU A 134 8.97 -6.35 -1.33
CA LEU A 134 8.69 -5.24 -2.25
C LEU A 134 9.56 -4.03 -1.92
N TYR A 135 9.62 -3.61 -0.67
CA TYR A 135 10.43 -2.47 -0.25
C TYR A 135 11.93 -2.73 -0.42
N GLU A 136 12.41 -3.90 -0.05
CA GLU A 136 13.81 -4.30 -0.26
C GLU A 136 14.18 -4.27 -1.74
N SER A 137 13.28 -4.71 -2.63
CA SER A 137 13.51 -4.69 -4.08
C SER A 137 13.66 -3.28 -4.64
N ALA A 138 13.11 -2.27 -3.98
CA ALA A 138 13.23 -0.86 -4.34
C ALA A 138 14.43 -0.15 -3.70
N GLY A 139 15.15 -0.83 -2.82
CA GLY A 139 16.34 -0.30 -2.15
C GLY A 139 16.14 0.13 -0.71
N PHE A 140 14.97 -0.12 -0.12
CA PHE A 140 14.77 0.06 1.33
C PHE A 140 15.57 -0.97 2.12
N VAL A 141 16.07 -0.57 3.29
CA VAL A 141 16.76 -1.44 4.23
C VAL A 141 16.13 -1.33 5.61
N VAL A 142 16.09 -2.43 6.34
CA VAL A 142 15.63 -2.42 7.73
C VAL A 142 16.70 -1.73 8.59
N VAL A 143 16.31 -0.66 9.29
CA VAL A 143 17.19 0.09 10.20
C VAL A 143 16.86 -0.18 11.65
N GLU A 144 15.65 -0.60 11.96
CA GLU A 144 15.23 -0.88 13.32
C GLU A 144 14.06 -1.87 13.32
N THR A 145 13.99 -2.69 14.35
CA THR A 145 12.82 -3.52 14.64
C THR A 145 12.29 -3.13 16.01
N LYS A 146 11.03 -2.70 16.04
CA LYS A 146 10.35 -2.19 17.23
C LYS A 146 9.17 -3.06 17.61
N SER A 147 9.01 -3.30 18.90
CA SER A 147 7.79 -3.88 19.47
C SER A 147 7.04 -2.83 20.25
N GLY A 148 5.74 -2.80 20.10
CA GLY A 148 4.86 -1.84 20.73
C GLY A 148 3.41 -2.17 20.45
N LYS A 149 2.61 -1.14 20.20
CA LYS A 149 1.18 -1.27 19.89
C LYS A 149 0.94 -1.15 18.39
N LEU A 150 -0.05 -1.89 17.91
CA LEU A 150 -0.47 -1.84 16.52
C LEU A 150 -1.04 -0.46 16.18
N ALA A 151 -0.49 0.19 15.15
CA ALA A 151 -1.07 1.41 14.61
C ALA A 151 -2.51 1.16 14.13
N GLY A 152 -3.43 2.05 14.51
CA GLY A 152 -4.85 1.95 14.23
C GLY A 152 -5.65 1.04 15.18
N ASN A 153 -4.99 0.19 15.98
CA ASN A 153 -5.66 -0.63 16.98
C ASN A 153 -4.73 -0.94 18.17
N GLU A 154 -4.52 0.02 19.03
CA GLU A 154 -3.57 -0.01 20.15
C GLU A 154 -3.91 -1.00 21.26
N ARG A 155 -5.03 -1.69 21.16
CA ARG A 155 -5.39 -2.81 22.05
C ARG A 155 -4.53 -4.05 21.79
N PHE A 156 -3.86 -4.11 20.63
CA PHE A 156 -3.04 -5.23 20.23
C PHE A 156 -1.56 -4.85 20.21
N ALA A 157 -0.72 -5.77 20.68
CA ALA A 157 0.73 -5.66 20.54
C ALA A 157 1.14 -6.01 19.10
N ALA A 158 2.18 -5.34 18.61
CA ALA A 158 2.72 -5.59 17.29
C ALA A 158 4.23 -5.39 17.28
N THR A 159 4.91 -6.09 16.37
CA THR A 159 6.32 -5.86 16.05
C THR A 159 6.41 -5.38 14.60
N GLY A 160 7.14 -4.31 14.36
CA GLY A 160 7.34 -3.72 13.05
C GLY A 160 8.81 -3.53 12.72
N HIS A 161 9.11 -3.61 11.43
CA HIS A 161 10.41 -3.24 10.88
C HIS A 161 10.33 -1.84 10.32
N VAL A 162 11.14 -0.93 10.84
CA VAL A 162 11.33 0.40 10.25
C VAL A 162 12.34 0.26 9.13
N MET A 163 11.96 0.70 7.95
CA MET A 163 12.78 0.62 6.75
C MET A 163 13.05 2.02 6.19
N GLU A 164 14.24 2.23 5.69
CA GLU A 164 14.64 3.50 5.07
C GLU A 164 15.15 3.28 3.65
N TRP A 165 14.79 4.22 2.80
CA TRP A 165 15.35 4.39 1.47
C TRP A 165 16.08 5.73 1.41
N HIS A 166 17.28 5.70 0.89
CA HIS A 166 18.13 6.90 0.70
C HIS A 166 18.25 7.20 -0.79
N ARG A 167 18.01 8.44 -1.15
CA ARG A 167 18.16 8.87 -2.54
C ARG A 167 19.60 8.74 -2.99
N PRO A 168 19.83 8.07 -4.13
CA PRO A 168 21.18 7.95 -4.73
C PRO A 168 21.83 9.27 -5.07
#